data_c2837d0689f29e3d5acbe4549ea06590
#
_entry.id   c2837d0689f29e3d5acbe4549ea06590
#
_cell.length_a   1.000
_cell.length_b   1.000
_cell.length_c   1.000
_cell.angle_alpha   90.00
_cell.angle_beta   90.00
_cell.angle_gamma   90.00
#
_symmetry.space_group_name_H-M   'P 1'
#
loop_
_entity.id
_entity.type
_entity.pdbx_description
1 polymer ?
#
loop_
_entity_poly.entity_id
_entity_poly.type
_entity_poly.pdbx_seq_one_letter_code
_entity_poly.pdbx_strand_id
1 'polypeptide(L)'
;MEKHRYIGKTKEEAIEKATIDLQETENNLIINELEEVKGGLFKSKKVEIEVVERREVVKYIKEYLNKLLKNLGFTANIEIKNKEEVPVYTIYSDNDALLIGKNGKNLKALSIIVAQHIMRETGHNFKFNIDINSYKEKREKSLENLAKRVAREVATTKIPVKLDSMNSYERRIIHNILTDNKKGYTESEGEEPNRCVVIKPKED
;
A
#
# COMPACT_ATOMS: atom_id res chain seq x y z
N MET A 1 4.66 16.55 -11.38
CA MET A 1 5.78 15.59 -11.50
C MET A 1 6.52 15.92 -12.79
N GLU A 2 7.77 16.30 -12.67
CA GLU A 2 8.62 16.67 -13.79
C GLU A 2 9.24 15.42 -14.43
N LYS A 3 9.25 15.37 -15.76
CA LYS A 3 9.80 14.27 -16.55
C LYS A 3 10.93 14.79 -17.40
N HIS A 4 12.08 14.15 -17.30
CA HIS A 4 13.29 14.52 -18.03
C HIS A 4 13.61 13.49 -19.10
N ARG A 5 14.14 13.90 -20.24
CA ARG A 5 14.52 12.99 -21.33
C ARG A 5 16.00 13.07 -21.61
N TYR A 6 16.62 11.91 -21.73
CA TYR A 6 18.04 11.78 -22.02
C TYR A 6 18.26 10.81 -23.19
N ILE A 7 19.25 11.13 -24.01
CA ILE A 7 19.60 10.34 -25.19
C ILE A 7 21.07 9.93 -25.08
N GLY A 8 21.31 8.62 -25.24
CA GLY A 8 22.66 8.04 -25.28
C GLY A 8 22.84 7.12 -26.49
N LYS A 9 24.07 6.66 -26.72
CA LYS A 9 24.36 5.58 -27.68
C LYS A 9 23.93 4.24 -27.10
N THR A 10 23.98 4.11 -25.78
CA THR A 10 23.46 2.99 -25.02
C THR A 10 22.57 3.51 -23.89
N LYS A 11 21.84 2.61 -23.25
CA LYS A 11 21.01 2.92 -22.09
C LYS A 11 21.84 3.44 -20.91
N GLU A 12 22.98 2.80 -20.67
CA GLU A 12 23.92 3.17 -19.61
C GLU A 12 24.44 4.60 -19.79
N GLU A 13 24.79 5.00 -21.01
CA GLU A 13 25.22 6.37 -21.32
C GLU A 13 24.09 7.38 -21.07
N ALA A 14 22.85 7.02 -21.40
CA ALA A 14 21.69 7.88 -21.15
C ALA A 14 21.40 8.01 -19.63
N ILE A 15 21.55 6.93 -18.87
CA ILE A 15 21.41 6.92 -17.39
C ILE A 15 22.52 7.74 -16.74
N GLU A 16 23.76 7.59 -17.17
CA GLU A 16 24.89 8.37 -16.66
C GLU A 16 24.66 9.88 -16.86
N LYS A 17 24.18 10.28 -18.03
CA LYS A 17 23.79 11.68 -18.25
C LYS A 17 22.70 12.17 -17.31
N ALA A 18 21.68 11.34 -17.08
CA ALA A 18 20.60 11.65 -16.16
C ALA A 18 21.10 11.80 -14.71
N THR A 19 21.94 10.90 -14.24
CA THR A 19 22.49 10.94 -12.87
C THR A 19 23.40 12.15 -12.64
N ILE A 20 24.18 12.55 -13.64
CA ILE A 20 25.02 13.75 -13.56
C ILE A 20 24.18 15.03 -13.55
N ASP A 21 23.24 15.14 -14.47
CA ASP A 21 22.40 16.34 -14.62
C ASP A 21 21.48 16.57 -13.44
N LEU A 22 20.82 15.50 -12.96
CA LEU A 22 19.90 15.54 -11.83
C LEU A 22 20.62 15.48 -10.45
N GLN A 23 21.91 15.23 -10.43
CA GLN A 23 22.74 15.04 -9.21
C GLN A 23 22.15 13.97 -8.28
N GLU A 24 21.61 12.91 -8.87
CA GLU A 24 20.96 11.81 -8.17
C GLU A 24 21.62 10.47 -8.53
N THR A 25 21.49 9.49 -7.62
CA THR A 25 21.90 8.11 -7.92
C THR A 25 20.82 7.38 -8.73
N GLU A 26 21.22 6.38 -9.51
CA GLU A 26 20.28 5.58 -10.32
C GLU A 26 19.13 4.99 -9.48
N ASN A 27 19.40 4.57 -8.23
CA ASN A 27 18.37 4.04 -7.32
C ASN A 27 17.30 5.07 -6.94
N ASN A 28 17.59 6.36 -7.07
CA ASN A 28 16.67 7.47 -6.83
C ASN A 28 15.91 7.91 -8.08
N LEU A 29 16.12 7.23 -9.20
CA LEU A 29 15.48 7.52 -10.46
C LEU A 29 14.49 6.40 -10.84
N ILE A 30 13.39 6.80 -11.48
CA ILE A 30 12.47 5.90 -12.18
C ILE A 30 12.75 6.11 -13.66
N ILE A 31 13.15 5.06 -14.35
CA ILE A 31 13.68 5.13 -15.71
C ILE A 31 12.78 4.32 -16.64
N ASN A 32 12.17 4.99 -17.59
CA ASN A 32 11.41 4.38 -18.69
C ASN A 32 12.24 4.45 -19.96
N GLU A 33 12.44 3.31 -20.60
CA GLU A 33 13.02 3.25 -21.91
C GLU A 33 11.94 3.58 -22.94
N LEU A 34 12.18 4.62 -23.71
CA LEU A 34 11.35 4.98 -24.86
C LEU A 34 11.85 4.20 -26.10
N GLU A 35 11.07 4.19 -27.17
CA GLU A 35 11.44 3.44 -28.37
C GLU A 35 12.84 3.83 -28.88
N GLU A 36 13.61 2.83 -29.35
CA GLU A 36 14.86 3.07 -30.05
C GLU A 36 14.62 4.02 -31.22
N VAL A 37 15.28 5.16 -31.25
CA VAL A 37 15.26 6.06 -32.39
C VAL A 37 16.03 5.36 -33.50
N LYS A 38 15.31 4.73 -34.43
CA LYS A 38 15.90 4.07 -35.62
C LYS A 38 16.72 5.09 -36.39
N GLY A 39 18.03 4.94 -36.34
CA GLY A 39 18.91 5.68 -37.23
C GLY A 39 18.62 5.29 -38.67
N GLY A 40 18.53 6.28 -39.59
CA GLY A 40 18.49 6.00 -41.04
C GLY A 40 19.79 5.30 -41.47
N LEU A 41 19.88 4.92 -42.77
CA LEU A 41 20.93 4.09 -43.38
C LEU A 41 22.41 4.42 -43.00
N PHE A 42 22.66 5.55 -42.34
CA PHE A 42 23.99 6.02 -41.88
C PHE A 42 24.02 6.63 -40.50
N LYS A 43 22.96 6.45 -39.63
CA LYS A 43 22.96 6.98 -38.27
C LYS A 43 23.02 5.84 -37.24
N SER A 44 23.93 5.95 -36.28
CA SER A 44 24.03 5.03 -35.14
C SER A 44 22.70 4.97 -34.36
N LYS A 45 22.32 3.76 -33.89
CA LYS A 45 21.21 3.58 -32.98
C LYS A 45 21.39 4.50 -31.75
N LYS A 46 20.31 5.12 -31.30
CA LYS A 46 20.28 5.91 -30.07
C LYS A 46 19.16 5.38 -29.20
N VAL A 47 19.41 5.36 -27.92
CA VAL A 47 18.42 5.02 -26.89
C VAL A 47 17.96 6.30 -26.23
N GLU A 48 16.65 6.49 -26.15
CA GLU A 48 16.02 7.59 -25.42
C GLU A 48 15.37 7.02 -24.15
N ILE A 49 15.61 7.67 -23.01
CA ILE A 49 14.97 7.34 -21.73
C ILE A 49 14.21 8.54 -21.20
N GLU A 50 13.07 8.28 -20.55
CA GLU A 50 12.34 9.23 -19.74
C GLU A 50 12.62 8.93 -18.26
N VAL A 51 13.03 9.93 -17.52
CA VAL A 51 13.47 9.80 -16.12
C VAL A 51 12.63 10.68 -15.21
N VAL A 52 12.25 10.12 -14.07
CA VAL A 52 11.55 10.84 -13.00
C VAL A 52 12.28 10.58 -11.68
N GLU A 53 12.53 11.62 -10.90
CA GLU A 53 13.09 11.46 -9.57
C GLU A 53 12.07 10.88 -8.59
N ARG A 54 12.49 9.90 -7.77
CA ARG A 54 11.61 9.28 -6.76
C ARG A 54 11.02 10.31 -5.80
N ARG A 55 11.77 11.37 -5.44
CA ARG A 55 11.28 12.45 -4.57
C ARG A 55 10.11 13.23 -5.21
N GLU A 56 10.11 13.40 -6.52
CA GLU A 56 9.02 14.05 -7.25
C GLU A 56 7.76 13.18 -7.27
N VAL A 57 7.92 11.85 -7.40
CA VAL A 57 6.79 10.92 -7.28
C VAL A 57 6.18 10.96 -5.87
N VAL A 58 7.01 11.04 -4.82
CA VAL A 58 6.53 11.17 -3.44
C VAL A 58 5.70 12.45 -3.25
N LYS A 59 6.16 13.59 -3.76
CA LYS A 59 5.40 14.85 -3.71
C LYS A 59 4.10 14.75 -4.51
N TYR A 60 4.17 14.19 -5.72
CA TYR A 60 3.03 14.03 -6.61
C TYR A 60 1.93 13.15 -5.99
N ILE A 61 2.27 12.06 -5.31
CA ILE A 61 1.30 11.24 -4.57
C ILE A 61 0.56 12.08 -3.52
N LYS A 62 1.28 12.91 -2.75
CA LYS A 62 0.65 13.79 -1.75
C LYS A 62 -0.31 14.79 -2.40
N GLU A 63 0.10 15.42 -3.49
CA GLU A 63 -0.73 16.37 -4.24
C GLU A 63 -1.98 15.71 -4.81
N TYR A 64 -1.82 14.53 -5.39
CA TYR A 64 -2.92 13.73 -5.92
C TYR A 64 -3.90 13.32 -4.82
N LEU A 65 -3.40 12.83 -3.67
CA LEU A 65 -4.22 12.50 -2.51
C LEU A 65 -5.01 13.72 -2.01
N ASN A 66 -4.37 14.87 -1.85
CA ASN A 66 -5.04 16.11 -1.42
C ASN A 66 -6.17 16.49 -2.38
N LYS A 67 -5.91 16.45 -3.69
CA LYS A 67 -6.91 16.76 -4.72
C LYS A 67 -8.06 15.76 -4.71
N LEU A 68 -7.74 14.46 -4.60
CA LEU A 68 -8.73 13.39 -4.58
C LEU A 68 -9.64 13.51 -3.35
N LEU A 69 -9.07 13.68 -2.15
CA LEU A 69 -9.84 13.82 -0.92
C LEU A 69 -10.72 15.06 -0.92
N LYS A 70 -10.19 16.18 -1.39
CA LYS A 70 -10.98 17.42 -1.56
C LYS A 70 -12.16 17.23 -2.50
N ASN A 71 -11.96 16.55 -3.63
CA ASN A 71 -13.03 16.28 -4.60
C ASN A 71 -14.09 15.30 -4.05
N LEU A 72 -13.71 14.43 -3.11
CA LEU A 72 -14.62 13.55 -2.38
C LEU A 72 -15.31 14.25 -1.21
N GLY A 73 -15.04 15.55 -0.96
CA GLY A 73 -15.67 16.34 0.08
C GLY A 73 -15.00 16.24 1.46
N PHE A 74 -13.78 15.67 1.55
CA PHE A 74 -13.05 15.61 2.82
C PHE A 74 -12.13 16.80 2.99
N THR A 75 -12.06 17.32 4.22
CA THR A 75 -10.99 18.19 4.69
C THR A 75 -9.92 17.34 5.36
N ALA A 76 -8.72 17.29 4.80
CA ALA A 76 -7.67 16.40 5.28
C ALA A 76 -6.31 17.07 5.32
N ASN A 77 -5.48 16.67 6.28
CA ASN A 77 -4.04 16.94 6.33
C ASN A 77 -3.28 15.66 6.08
N ILE A 78 -2.19 15.72 5.30
CA ILE A 78 -1.39 14.56 4.94
C ILE A 78 0.06 14.77 5.38
N GLU A 79 0.53 13.92 6.26
CA GLU A 79 1.92 13.83 6.67
C GLU A 79 2.62 12.70 5.92
N ILE A 80 3.88 12.93 5.54
CA ILE A 80 4.73 11.91 4.92
C ILE A 80 5.81 11.52 5.91
N LYS A 81 5.94 10.21 6.16
CA LYS A 81 7.05 9.62 6.92
C LYS A 81 7.70 8.55 6.07
N ASN A 82 9.02 8.50 6.04
CA ASN A 82 9.74 7.40 5.41
C ASN A 82 9.94 6.29 6.45
N LYS A 83 9.51 5.10 6.13
CA LYS A 83 9.75 3.90 6.91
C LYS A 83 10.43 2.87 6.01
N GLU A 84 11.68 2.53 6.30
CA GLU A 84 12.47 1.57 5.52
C GLU A 84 12.47 1.89 4.01
N GLU A 85 12.73 3.14 3.64
CA GLU A 85 12.72 3.66 2.26
C GLU A 85 11.33 3.67 1.56
N VAL A 86 10.28 3.21 2.24
CA VAL A 86 8.91 3.24 1.72
C VAL A 86 8.17 4.43 2.33
N PRO A 87 7.69 5.39 1.52
CA PRO A 87 6.91 6.51 2.04
C PRO A 87 5.57 6.05 2.57
N VAL A 88 5.22 6.55 3.76
CA VAL A 88 3.92 6.34 4.42
C VAL A 88 3.19 7.67 4.46
N TYR A 89 2.04 7.74 3.82
CA TYR A 89 1.15 8.90 3.84
C TYR A 89 0.11 8.71 4.94
N THR A 90 0.29 9.44 6.05
CA THR A 90 -0.68 9.44 7.15
C THR A 90 -1.69 10.55 6.92
N ILE A 91 -2.94 10.18 6.76
CA ILE A 91 -4.07 11.09 6.52
C ILE A 91 -4.81 11.31 7.83
N TYR A 92 -5.07 12.57 8.16
CA TYR A 92 -5.94 13.02 9.24
C TYR A 92 -7.08 13.78 8.60
N SER A 93 -8.32 13.31 8.72
CA SER A 93 -9.46 13.94 8.08
C SER A 93 -10.54 14.34 9.09
N ASP A 94 -11.45 15.17 8.64
CA ASP A 94 -12.66 15.55 9.38
C ASP A 94 -13.62 14.36 9.61
N ASN A 95 -13.50 13.28 8.81
CA ASN A 95 -14.29 12.07 8.96
C ASN A 95 -13.46 10.81 8.64
N ASP A 96 -12.51 10.48 9.53
CA ASP A 96 -11.66 9.28 9.40
C ASP A 96 -12.47 7.99 9.27
N ALA A 97 -13.59 7.88 10.01
CA ALA A 97 -14.41 6.67 10.01
C ALA A 97 -15.00 6.35 8.62
N LEU A 98 -15.50 7.37 7.92
CA LEU A 98 -16.03 7.23 6.57
C LEU A 98 -14.91 6.92 5.58
N LEU A 99 -13.78 7.58 5.71
CA LEU A 99 -12.62 7.40 4.83
C LEU A 99 -11.98 6.01 5.00
N ILE A 100 -11.98 5.46 6.20
CA ILE A 100 -11.55 4.08 6.48
C ILE A 100 -12.57 3.07 5.94
N GLY A 101 -13.84 3.28 6.22
CA GLY A 101 -14.94 2.39 5.89
C GLY A 101 -14.97 1.11 6.75
N LYS A 102 -16.00 0.29 6.56
CA LYS A 102 -16.16 -0.97 7.31
C LYS A 102 -14.94 -1.88 7.08
N ASN A 103 -14.25 -2.24 8.15
CA ASN A 103 -13.05 -3.09 8.14
C ASN A 103 -11.94 -2.61 7.18
N GLY A 104 -11.79 -1.28 7.01
CA GLY A 104 -10.75 -0.69 6.17
C GLY A 104 -10.99 -0.82 4.66
N LYS A 105 -12.22 -1.12 4.20
CA LYS A 105 -12.54 -1.32 2.77
C LYS A 105 -12.29 -0.07 1.94
N ASN A 106 -12.68 1.11 2.43
CA ASN A 106 -12.49 2.36 1.70
C ASN A 106 -11.01 2.76 1.65
N LEU A 107 -10.27 2.58 2.76
CA LEU A 107 -8.81 2.79 2.79
C LEU A 107 -8.09 1.88 1.79
N LYS A 108 -8.50 0.61 1.68
CA LYS A 108 -7.94 -0.31 0.68
C LYS A 108 -8.25 0.15 -0.74
N ALA A 109 -9.49 0.56 -1.01
CA ALA A 109 -9.90 1.08 -2.32
C ALA A 109 -9.13 2.35 -2.69
N LEU A 110 -8.97 3.30 -1.75
CA LEU A 110 -8.16 4.50 -1.92
C LEU A 110 -6.71 4.14 -2.30
N SER A 111 -6.10 3.19 -1.59
CA SER A 111 -4.74 2.74 -1.86
C SER A 111 -4.60 2.15 -3.27
N ILE A 112 -5.59 1.38 -3.73
CA ILE A 112 -5.60 0.79 -5.08
C ILE A 112 -5.73 1.88 -6.14
N ILE A 113 -6.65 2.84 -5.98
CA ILE A 113 -6.86 3.95 -6.92
C ILE A 113 -5.57 4.75 -7.08
N VAL A 114 -4.93 5.12 -5.97
CA VAL A 114 -3.67 5.86 -6.00
C VAL A 114 -2.56 5.04 -6.68
N ALA A 115 -2.41 3.76 -6.32
CA ALA A 115 -1.39 2.90 -6.92
C ALA A 115 -1.56 2.76 -8.45
N GLN A 116 -2.80 2.57 -8.92
CA GLN A 116 -3.09 2.47 -10.35
C GLN A 116 -2.84 3.81 -11.08
N HIS A 117 -3.18 4.92 -10.45
CA HIS A 117 -2.89 6.23 -11.02
C HIS A 117 -1.37 6.45 -11.16
N ILE A 118 -0.59 6.16 -10.11
CA ILE A 118 0.86 6.32 -10.14
C ILE A 118 1.51 5.38 -11.15
N MET A 119 1.07 4.12 -11.21
CA MET A 119 1.54 3.16 -12.22
C MET A 119 1.31 3.69 -13.64
N ARG A 120 0.16 4.29 -13.91
CA ARG A 120 -0.14 4.89 -15.22
C ARG A 120 0.75 6.09 -15.54
N GLU A 121 1.01 6.94 -14.55
CA GLU A 121 1.80 8.18 -14.75
C GLU A 121 3.31 7.91 -14.85
N THR A 122 3.81 6.89 -14.13
CA THR A 122 5.24 6.59 -14.04
C THR A 122 5.68 5.40 -14.88
N GLY A 123 4.75 4.53 -15.32
CA GLY A 123 5.07 3.24 -15.94
C GLY A 123 5.58 2.19 -14.94
N HIS A 124 5.71 2.53 -13.65
CA HIS A 124 6.32 1.67 -12.64
C HIS A 124 5.44 1.46 -11.42
N ASN A 125 5.57 0.29 -10.80
CA ASN A 125 4.95 0.00 -9.51
C ASN A 125 5.74 0.67 -8.37
N PHE A 126 5.38 1.89 -8.04
CA PHE A 126 6.00 2.65 -6.95
C PHE A 126 5.45 2.17 -5.60
N LYS A 127 6.33 1.70 -4.71
CA LYS A 127 5.94 1.21 -3.37
C LYS A 127 5.67 2.38 -2.43
N PHE A 128 4.51 2.42 -1.82
CA PHE A 128 4.11 3.36 -0.77
C PHE A 128 3.03 2.76 0.12
N ASN A 129 2.77 3.38 1.26
CA ASN A 129 1.68 3.02 2.14
C ASN A 129 0.79 4.23 2.42
N ILE A 130 -0.51 4.00 2.55
CA ILE A 130 -1.47 4.97 3.06
C ILE A 130 -2.00 4.45 4.39
N ASP A 131 -2.05 5.33 5.38
CA ASP A 131 -2.68 5.07 6.67
C ASP A 131 -3.60 6.25 7.04
N ILE A 132 -4.62 6.01 7.84
CA ILE A 132 -5.55 7.02 8.31
C ILE A 132 -5.49 7.01 9.82
N ASN A 133 -4.93 8.08 10.41
CA ASN A 133 -4.90 8.29 11.86
C ASN A 133 -4.43 7.05 12.64
N SER A 134 -3.39 6.37 12.14
CA SER A 134 -2.86 5.11 12.72
C SER A 134 -3.91 3.99 12.81
N TYR A 135 -4.83 3.93 11.83
CA TYR A 135 -5.90 2.93 11.81
C TYR A 135 -5.35 1.50 11.87
N LYS A 136 -4.28 1.19 11.12
CA LYS A 136 -3.73 -0.17 11.08
C LYS A 136 -3.35 -0.67 12.48
N GLU A 137 -2.63 0.14 13.24
CA GLU A 137 -2.22 -0.21 14.61
C GLU A 137 -3.42 -0.33 15.55
N LYS A 138 -4.36 0.63 15.50
CA LYS A 138 -5.58 0.60 16.30
C LYS A 138 -6.43 -0.64 15.99
N ARG A 139 -6.50 -1.01 14.72
CA ARG A 139 -7.24 -2.18 14.24
C ARG A 139 -6.62 -3.49 14.72
N GLU A 140 -5.29 -3.63 14.66
CA GLU A 140 -4.57 -4.80 15.18
C GLU A 140 -4.84 -4.99 16.68
N LYS A 141 -4.70 -3.93 17.48
CA LYS A 141 -5.03 -3.97 18.92
C LYS A 141 -6.49 -4.33 19.18
N SER A 142 -7.41 -3.83 18.37
CA SER A 142 -8.83 -4.17 18.48
C SER A 142 -9.09 -5.65 18.20
N LEU A 143 -8.46 -6.20 17.15
CA LEU A 143 -8.57 -7.62 16.79
C LEU A 143 -7.94 -8.52 17.86
N GLU A 144 -6.81 -8.11 18.43
CA GLU A 144 -6.18 -8.82 19.55
C GLU A 144 -7.11 -8.91 20.77
N ASN A 145 -7.70 -7.78 21.17
CA ASN A 145 -8.63 -7.74 22.29
C ASN A 145 -9.89 -8.57 22.02
N LEU A 146 -10.42 -8.51 20.79
CA LEU A 146 -11.56 -9.31 20.36
C LEU A 146 -11.25 -10.81 20.45
N ALA A 147 -10.12 -11.23 19.88
CA ALA A 147 -9.68 -12.63 19.88
C ALA A 147 -9.55 -13.18 21.30
N LYS A 148 -8.87 -12.44 22.21
CA LYS A 148 -8.70 -12.84 23.60
C LYS A 148 -10.02 -12.90 24.38
N ARG A 149 -10.94 -11.98 24.10
CA ARG A 149 -12.27 -11.96 24.74
C ARG A 149 -13.11 -13.14 24.30
N VAL A 150 -13.23 -13.36 22.98
CA VAL A 150 -14.05 -14.44 22.43
C VAL A 150 -13.46 -15.81 22.76
N ALA A 151 -12.14 -15.97 22.78
CA ALA A 151 -11.51 -17.22 23.21
C ALA A 151 -11.85 -17.59 24.67
N ARG A 152 -11.97 -16.61 25.58
CA ARG A 152 -12.43 -16.85 26.96
C ARG A 152 -13.89 -17.26 27.00
N GLU A 153 -14.73 -16.60 26.21
CA GLU A 153 -16.16 -16.94 26.10
C GLU A 153 -16.34 -18.38 25.61
N VAL A 154 -15.69 -18.76 24.50
CA VAL A 154 -15.72 -20.11 23.93
C VAL A 154 -15.18 -21.15 24.93
N ALA A 155 -14.13 -20.83 25.67
CA ALA A 155 -13.60 -21.73 26.70
C ALA A 155 -14.61 -22.04 27.82
N THR A 156 -15.46 -21.08 28.17
CA THR A 156 -16.48 -21.20 29.22
C THR A 156 -17.76 -21.84 28.71
N THR A 157 -18.26 -21.37 27.56
CA THR A 157 -19.56 -21.80 27.01
C THR A 157 -19.47 -23.11 26.25
N LYS A 158 -18.27 -23.48 25.79
CA LYS A 158 -18.03 -24.59 24.86
C LYS A 158 -18.77 -24.45 23.51
N ILE A 159 -19.25 -23.26 23.18
CA ILE A 159 -19.97 -22.96 21.93
C ILE A 159 -19.03 -22.24 20.97
N PRO A 160 -18.85 -22.72 19.72
CA PRO A 160 -18.07 -22.04 18.70
C PRO A 160 -18.64 -20.65 18.40
N VAL A 161 -17.77 -19.66 18.22
CA VAL A 161 -18.15 -18.29 17.86
C VAL A 161 -17.56 -17.90 16.51
N LYS A 162 -18.45 -17.50 15.59
CA LYS A 162 -18.09 -16.98 14.28
C LYS A 162 -17.91 -15.47 14.34
N LEU A 163 -16.74 -14.99 13.95
CA LEU A 163 -16.44 -13.56 13.87
C LEU A 163 -16.95 -12.96 12.54
N ASP A 164 -16.98 -11.63 12.47
CA ASP A 164 -17.28 -10.93 11.21
C ASP A 164 -16.26 -11.27 10.11
N SER A 165 -16.70 -11.11 8.85
CA SER A 165 -15.81 -11.27 7.71
C SER A 165 -14.67 -10.25 7.74
N MET A 166 -13.45 -10.71 7.45
CA MET A 166 -12.24 -9.90 7.49
C MET A 166 -11.24 -10.38 6.44
N ASN A 167 -10.30 -9.51 6.07
CA ASN A 167 -9.28 -9.83 5.08
C ASN A 167 -8.27 -10.90 5.61
N SER A 168 -7.46 -11.47 4.71
CA SER A 168 -6.51 -12.54 5.05
C SER A 168 -5.47 -12.14 6.08
N TYR A 169 -5.03 -10.88 6.07
CA TYR A 169 -4.07 -10.36 7.06
C TYR A 169 -4.70 -10.30 8.46
N GLU A 170 -5.92 -9.80 8.59
CA GLU A 170 -6.65 -9.75 9.85
C GLU A 170 -6.94 -11.15 10.41
N ARG A 171 -7.32 -12.11 9.53
CA ARG A 171 -7.50 -13.51 9.96
C ARG A 171 -6.20 -14.10 10.51
N ARG A 172 -5.08 -13.82 9.87
CA ARG A 172 -3.75 -14.26 10.33
C ARG A 172 -3.40 -13.69 11.70
N ILE A 173 -3.71 -12.41 11.96
CA ILE A 173 -3.50 -11.82 13.30
C ILE A 173 -4.23 -12.63 14.37
N ILE A 174 -5.52 -12.92 14.18
CA ILE A 174 -6.31 -13.68 15.15
C ILE A 174 -5.77 -15.10 15.32
N HIS A 175 -5.39 -15.78 14.23
CA HIS A 175 -4.76 -17.10 14.31
C HIS A 175 -3.47 -17.07 15.13
N ASN A 176 -2.58 -16.10 14.85
CA ASN A 176 -1.30 -15.99 15.56
C ASN A 176 -1.49 -15.74 17.05
N ILE A 177 -2.44 -14.86 17.44
CA ILE A 177 -2.75 -14.54 18.84
C ILE A 177 -3.24 -15.78 19.61
N LEU A 178 -3.98 -16.65 18.94
CA LEU A 178 -4.60 -17.82 19.56
C LEU A 178 -3.85 -19.15 19.30
N THR A 179 -2.69 -19.11 18.61
CA THR A 179 -1.89 -20.32 18.30
C THR A 179 -1.59 -21.16 19.53
N ASP A 180 -1.13 -20.51 20.61
CA ASP A 180 -0.76 -21.17 21.87
C ASP A 180 -1.91 -21.25 22.89
N ASN A 181 -3.14 -20.95 22.45
CA ASN A 181 -4.28 -21.02 23.36
C ASN A 181 -4.62 -22.48 23.71
N LYS A 182 -4.62 -22.79 25.00
CA LYS A 182 -4.85 -24.17 25.50
C LYS A 182 -6.30 -24.63 25.40
N LYS A 183 -7.26 -23.70 25.38
CA LYS A 183 -8.69 -23.98 25.52
C LYS A 183 -9.52 -23.79 24.26
N GLY A 184 -8.92 -23.24 23.21
CA GLY A 184 -9.59 -22.99 21.94
C GLY A 184 -8.62 -22.98 20.75
N TYR A 185 -9.15 -23.16 19.56
CA TYR A 185 -8.42 -23.05 18.30
C TYR A 185 -9.23 -22.26 17.29
N THR A 186 -8.62 -21.91 16.18
CA THR A 186 -9.21 -21.04 15.17
C THR A 186 -9.22 -21.71 13.80
N GLU A 187 -10.32 -21.57 13.08
CA GLU A 187 -10.42 -21.99 11.68
C GLU A 187 -10.91 -20.82 10.81
N SER A 188 -10.44 -20.77 9.56
CA SER A 188 -10.97 -19.82 8.58
C SER A 188 -12.04 -20.48 7.73
N GLU A 189 -13.28 -19.99 7.77
CA GLU A 189 -14.42 -20.52 7.06
C GLU A 189 -15.00 -19.53 6.04
N GLY A 190 -15.64 -20.08 5.01
CA GLY A 190 -16.29 -19.31 3.94
C GLY A 190 -15.35 -18.89 2.82
N GLU A 191 -15.89 -18.18 1.84
CA GLU A 191 -15.18 -17.67 0.66
C GLU A 191 -15.13 -16.15 0.66
N GLU A 192 -14.10 -15.58 0.01
CA GLU A 192 -14.01 -14.13 -0.17
C GLU A 192 -15.22 -13.62 -0.98
N PRO A 193 -15.83 -12.48 -0.64
CA PRO A 193 -15.39 -11.50 0.38
C PRO A 193 -15.95 -11.74 1.79
N ASN A 194 -16.65 -12.88 2.04
CA ASN A 194 -17.35 -13.17 3.29
C ASN A 194 -16.58 -14.11 4.23
N ARG A 195 -15.33 -14.42 3.88
CA ARG A 195 -14.49 -15.31 4.68
C ARG A 195 -14.18 -14.73 6.05
N CYS A 196 -14.27 -15.57 7.10
CA CYS A 196 -14.16 -15.15 8.49
C CYS A 196 -13.32 -16.13 9.31
N VAL A 197 -13.07 -15.81 10.57
CA VAL A 197 -12.49 -16.73 11.57
C VAL A 197 -13.60 -17.24 12.46
N VAL A 198 -13.59 -18.55 12.73
CA VAL A 198 -14.40 -19.20 13.76
C VAL A 198 -13.47 -19.64 14.89
N ILE A 199 -13.78 -19.26 16.11
CA ILE A 199 -13.06 -19.70 17.31
C ILE A 199 -13.85 -20.87 17.90
N LYS A 200 -13.18 -22.03 18.01
CA LYS A 200 -13.78 -23.30 18.47
C LYS A 200 -13.15 -23.76 19.78
N PRO A 201 -13.89 -24.41 20.68
CA PRO A 201 -13.32 -24.99 21.89
C PRO A 201 -12.40 -26.17 21.52
N LYS A 202 -11.32 -26.36 22.25
CA LYS A 202 -10.59 -27.64 22.25
C LYS A 202 -11.36 -28.62 23.12
N GLU A 203 -11.47 -29.86 22.67
CA GLU A 203 -11.92 -30.98 23.48
C GLU A 203 -10.84 -31.24 24.55
N ASP A 204 -11.26 -31.49 25.78
CA ASP A 204 -10.37 -31.80 26.91
C ASP A 204 -9.76 -33.18 26.73
#